data_204aa378bafb425762c52c4fbcc427f3
#
_entry.id   204aa378bafb425762c52c4fbcc427f3
#
_cell.length_a   1.000
_cell.length_b   1.000
_cell.length_c   1.000
_cell.angle_alpha   90.00
_cell.angle_beta   90.00
_cell.angle_gamma   90.00
#
_symmetry.space_group_name_H-M   'P 1'
#
loop_
_entity.id
_entity.type
_entity.pdbx_description
1 polymer ?
#
loop_
_entity_poly.entity_id
_entity_poly.type
_entity_poly.pdbx_seq_one_letter_code
_entity_poly.pdbx_strand_id
1 'polypeptide(L)'
;MPPPPEAALRADPARPWRAAAASYVGDEPPTYETEPTTLPVTDPEDLRDVVPDTVLEGARYGTLTLRAASLRGDAARYRGELRRDALLAVRFGTGDSALLLVAVASGQRADPGAHRVARELCEWIAGAVGSNQARLTEDIHTANRGALSSGLHRLTDRAYGRLRAGATVRGLAPADHTASVRCLLLPAHPACRTRVFFGVGDGGLFRLRDGVWQDLEPDGGERDTVGGPVIGYGSGRPPGRRPSHGPGPGPDPGPDSDPDPDSGPDSGPGPDSDCASDRTAPPESEPVHGPFRFRASVARPGDTLLLCSAGLAEPLRGEAALADRLAERWDTAEAPGLAAFLADAQTGVKGYADDRTAAAVWEA
;
A
#
# COMPACT_ATOMS: atom_id res chain seq x y z
N MET A 1 33.19 -6.34 51.69
CA MET A 1 32.00 -5.64 51.16
C MET A 1 30.94 -6.72 50.99
N PRO A 2 29.85 -6.72 51.77
CA PRO A 2 28.83 -7.75 51.61
C PRO A 2 28.04 -7.52 50.30
N PRO A 3 27.53 -8.58 49.64
CA PRO A 3 26.70 -8.45 48.43
C PRO A 3 25.37 -7.75 48.77
N PRO A 4 24.80 -6.99 47.82
CA PRO A 4 23.52 -6.34 48.02
C PRO A 4 22.42 -7.40 48.21
N PRO A 5 21.36 -7.12 49.01
CA PRO A 5 20.29 -8.03 49.22
C PRO A 5 19.51 -8.29 47.91
N GLU A 6 19.35 -9.56 47.54
CA GLU A 6 18.41 -10.00 46.51
C GLU A 6 17.02 -9.49 46.87
N ALA A 7 16.57 -8.46 46.20
CA ALA A 7 15.16 -8.05 46.19
C ALA A 7 14.38 -9.15 45.47
N ALA A 8 13.89 -10.13 46.25
CA ALA A 8 12.94 -11.11 45.76
C ALA A 8 11.71 -10.37 45.22
N LEU A 9 11.53 -10.35 43.91
CA LEU A 9 10.29 -10.01 43.26
C LEU A 9 9.21 -10.98 43.71
N ARG A 10 8.57 -10.67 44.85
CA ARG A 10 7.36 -11.38 45.27
C ARG A 10 6.26 -10.99 44.29
N ALA A 11 5.92 -11.91 43.40
CA ALA A 11 4.66 -11.82 42.63
C ALA A 11 3.54 -11.70 43.65
N ASP A 12 2.76 -10.63 43.58
CA ASP A 12 1.55 -10.45 44.38
C ASP A 12 0.48 -11.42 43.84
N PRO A 13 0.10 -12.50 44.58
CA PRO A 13 -0.87 -13.48 44.09
C PRO A 13 -2.31 -12.94 44.08
N ALA A 14 -2.54 -11.70 44.50
CA ALA A 14 -3.87 -11.09 44.62
C ALA A 14 -4.24 -10.11 43.51
N ARG A 15 -3.39 -9.90 42.46
CA ARG A 15 -3.86 -9.22 41.28
C ARG A 15 -4.51 -10.24 40.34
N PRO A 16 -5.85 -10.28 40.27
CA PRO A 16 -6.48 -11.02 39.21
C PRO A 16 -5.90 -10.46 37.91
N TRP A 17 -5.33 -11.31 37.06
CA TRP A 17 -4.98 -10.99 35.68
C TRP A 17 -6.20 -10.32 35.08
N ARG A 18 -6.14 -9.00 34.88
CA ARG A 18 -7.22 -8.30 34.19
C ARG A 18 -7.37 -9.00 32.87
N ALA A 19 -8.55 -9.56 32.62
CA ALA A 19 -8.90 -10.11 31.33
C ALA A 19 -8.41 -9.10 30.27
N ALA A 20 -7.57 -9.57 29.35
CA ALA A 20 -7.09 -8.74 28.27
C ALA A 20 -8.31 -8.08 27.64
N ALA A 21 -8.25 -6.77 27.43
CA ALA A 21 -9.30 -6.08 26.68
C ALA A 21 -9.56 -6.90 25.42
N ALA A 22 -10.84 -7.06 25.04
CA ALA A 22 -11.24 -7.91 23.94
C ALA A 22 -10.25 -7.75 22.77
N SER A 23 -9.65 -8.84 22.34
CA SER A 23 -8.65 -8.86 21.27
C SER A 23 -9.27 -8.63 19.89
N TYR A 24 -10.57 -8.34 19.83
CA TYR A 24 -11.32 -8.10 18.62
C TYR A 24 -12.37 -7.00 18.81
N VAL A 25 -12.90 -6.48 17.71
CA VAL A 25 -14.02 -5.55 17.61
C VAL A 25 -15.13 -6.14 16.74
N GLY A 26 -16.34 -5.53 16.82
CA GLY A 26 -17.54 -6.02 16.16
C GLY A 26 -18.35 -6.98 17.01
N ASP A 27 -19.51 -7.37 16.49
CA ASP A 27 -20.51 -8.16 17.25
C ASP A 27 -20.14 -9.64 17.43
N GLU A 28 -19.23 -10.15 16.60
CA GLU A 28 -18.84 -11.54 16.59
C GLU A 28 -17.32 -11.73 16.61
N PRO A 29 -16.82 -12.81 17.27
CA PRO A 29 -15.40 -13.09 17.30
C PRO A 29 -14.84 -13.45 15.90
N PRO A 30 -13.52 -13.26 15.66
CA PRO A 30 -12.85 -13.70 14.46
C PRO A 30 -13.04 -15.20 14.19
N THR A 31 -12.97 -15.58 12.91
CA THR A 31 -13.12 -16.98 12.48
C THR A 31 -11.99 -17.88 12.98
N TYR A 32 -10.80 -17.31 13.11
CA TYR A 32 -9.60 -18.00 13.59
C TYR A 32 -9.25 -17.51 14.98
N GLU A 33 -8.77 -18.42 15.82
CA GLU A 33 -8.20 -18.05 17.13
C GLU A 33 -6.93 -17.22 16.90
N THR A 34 -6.70 -16.27 17.83
CA THR A 34 -5.51 -15.41 17.77
C THR A 34 -4.23 -16.15 18.17
N GLU A 35 -4.35 -17.27 18.88
CA GLU A 35 -3.22 -18.08 19.29
C GLU A 35 -2.66 -18.87 18.09
N PRO A 36 -1.36 -18.75 17.77
CA PRO A 36 -0.76 -19.49 16.67
C PRO A 36 -0.81 -20.99 16.89
N THR A 37 -1.31 -21.75 15.93
CA THR A 37 -1.45 -23.21 16.04
C THR A 37 -0.24 -23.97 15.52
N THR A 38 0.46 -23.41 14.49
CA THR A 38 1.61 -24.10 13.89
C THR A 38 2.62 -23.12 13.29
N LEU A 39 3.86 -23.57 13.18
CA LEU A 39 4.92 -22.85 12.46
C LEU A 39 4.94 -23.28 10.99
N PRO A 40 5.38 -22.40 10.08
CA PRO A 40 5.62 -22.78 8.69
C PRO A 40 6.68 -23.87 8.59
N VAL A 41 6.48 -24.76 7.63
CA VAL A 41 7.50 -25.74 7.26
C VAL A 41 8.66 -24.99 6.59
N THR A 42 9.88 -25.31 7.01
CA THR A 42 11.10 -24.65 6.52
C THR A 42 12.01 -25.67 5.89
N ASP A 43 12.59 -25.33 4.74
CA ASP A 43 13.65 -26.10 4.10
C ASP A 43 14.98 -25.87 4.86
N PRO A 44 15.63 -26.90 5.37
CA PRO A 44 16.92 -26.77 6.07
C PRO A 44 18.04 -26.23 5.17
N GLU A 45 17.92 -26.37 3.87
CA GLU A 45 18.91 -25.85 2.90
C GLU A 45 18.66 -24.34 2.59
N ASP A 46 17.48 -23.80 2.91
CA ASP A 46 17.15 -22.39 2.65
C ASP A 46 16.55 -21.68 3.88
N LEU A 47 17.33 -21.57 4.94
CA LEU A 47 16.93 -20.83 6.15
C LEU A 47 16.76 -19.32 5.95
N ARG A 48 17.20 -18.79 4.80
CA ARG A 48 17.00 -17.36 4.46
C ARG A 48 15.54 -17.03 4.16
N ASP A 49 14.75 -18.05 3.89
CA ASP A 49 13.30 -17.92 3.67
C ASP A 49 12.48 -17.88 4.95
N VAL A 50 13.10 -18.06 6.09
CA VAL A 50 12.42 -17.94 7.38
C VAL A 50 11.95 -16.50 7.57
N VAL A 51 10.63 -16.31 7.64
CA VAL A 51 9.99 -15.02 7.90
C VAL A 51 9.43 -15.03 9.31
N PRO A 52 9.84 -14.08 10.17
CA PRO A 52 9.28 -13.96 11.50
C PRO A 52 7.77 -13.69 11.45
N ASP A 53 7.01 -14.21 12.43
CA ASP A 53 5.59 -13.93 12.57
C ASP A 53 5.32 -12.42 12.61
N THR A 54 6.10 -11.70 13.39
CA THR A 54 5.92 -10.28 13.65
C THR A 54 7.24 -9.52 13.46
N VAL A 55 7.16 -8.38 12.78
CA VAL A 55 8.21 -7.35 12.73
C VAL A 55 7.66 -6.09 13.35
N LEU A 56 8.45 -5.43 14.18
CA LEU A 56 8.07 -4.21 14.90
C LEU A 56 9.19 -3.19 14.79
N GLU A 57 8.87 -1.98 14.31
CA GLU A 57 9.81 -0.89 14.10
C GLU A 57 9.29 0.40 14.72
N GLY A 58 10.18 1.29 15.09
CA GLY A 58 9.81 2.60 15.59
C GLY A 58 10.99 3.54 15.70
N ALA A 59 10.71 4.81 15.42
CA ALA A 59 11.72 5.86 15.48
C ALA A 59 11.07 7.23 15.75
N ARG A 60 11.90 8.18 16.20
CA ARG A 60 11.50 9.59 16.34
C ARG A 60 12.52 10.48 15.64
N TYR A 61 12.04 11.37 14.78
CA TYR A 61 12.85 12.33 14.04
C TYR A 61 12.19 13.71 14.09
N GLY A 62 12.83 14.64 14.80
CA GLY A 62 12.28 15.98 14.94
C GLY A 62 10.84 15.97 15.46
N THR A 63 9.91 16.41 14.62
CA THR A 63 8.48 16.50 14.92
C THR A 63 7.68 15.26 14.55
N LEU A 64 8.29 14.23 13.96
CA LEU A 64 7.59 13.02 13.58
C LEU A 64 7.95 11.82 14.45
N THR A 65 6.97 10.99 14.77
CA THR A 65 7.18 9.70 15.44
C THR A 65 6.61 8.60 14.57
N LEU A 66 7.47 7.65 14.17
CA LEU A 66 7.10 6.47 13.39
C LEU A 66 6.84 5.28 14.30
N ARG A 67 5.76 4.54 14.03
CA ARG A 67 5.52 3.18 14.52
C ARG A 67 5.13 2.32 13.35
N ALA A 68 5.72 1.14 13.25
CA ALA A 68 5.38 0.22 12.18
C ALA A 68 5.38 -1.22 12.68
N ALA A 69 4.44 -2.01 12.20
CA ALA A 69 4.33 -3.43 12.51
C ALA A 69 3.88 -4.21 11.27
N SER A 70 4.42 -5.41 11.11
CA SER A 70 3.96 -6.36 10.11
C SER A 70 3.74 -7.71 10.79
N LEU A 71 2.53 -8.25 10.64
CA LEU A 71 2.03 -9.40 11.39
C LEU A 71 1.54 -10.47 10.42
N ARG A 72 1.84 -11.73 10.75
CA ARG A 72 1.22 -12.86 10.08
C ARG A 72 -0.26 -12.88 10.38
N GLY A 73 -1.10 -13.09 9.37
CA GLY A 73 -2.55 -13.19 9.51
C GLY A 73 -2.98 -14.45 10.25
N ASP A 74 -4.14 -14.37 10.92
CA ASP A 74 -4.66 -15.48 11.72
C ASP A 74 -4.92 -16.74 10.87
N ALA A 75 -5.36 -16.54 9.61
CA ALA A 75 -5.52 -17.63 8.66
C ALA A 75 -4.19 -18.30 8.30
N ALA A 76 -3.11 -17.53 8.12
CA ALA A 76 -1.78 -18.07 7.84
C ALA A 76 -1.17 -18.76 9.08
N ARG A 77 -1.41 -18.23 10.29
CA ARG A 77 -1.04 -18.88 11.56
C ARG A 77 -1.71 -20.22 11.72
N TYR A 78 -3.02 -20.28 11.41
CA TYR A 78 -3.77 -21.54 11.49
C TYR A 78 -3.28 -22.59 10.49
N ARG A 79 -2.89 -22.19 9.27
CA ARG A 79 -2.44 -23.08 8.20
C ARG A 79 -0.93 -23.36 8.20
N GLY A 80 -0.16 -22.68 9.07
CA GLY A 80 1.31 -22.78 9.05
C GLY A 80 1.93 -22.18 7.79
N GLU A 81 1.32 -21.13 7.22
CA GLU A 81 1.86 -20.41 6.06
C GLU A 81 2.78 -19.28 6.51
N LEU A 82 3.71 -18.90 5.64
CA LEU A 82 4.57 -17.74 5.84
C LEU A 82 3.78 -16.44 5.71
N ARG A 83 4.19 -15.41 6.43
CA ARG A 83 3.70 -14.04 6.19
C ARG A 83 4.17 -13.58 4.82
N ARG A 84 3.23 -13.14 3.96
CA ARG A 84 3.47 -12.66 2.59
C ARG A 84 3.74 -11.17 2.52
N ASP A 85 3.42 -10.45 3.59
CA ASP A 85 3.72 -9.03 3.72
C ASP A 85 5.19 -8.80 4.09
N ALA A 86 5.78 -7.78 3.49
CA ALA A 86 7.08 -7.22 3.85
C ALA A 86 6.94 -5.79 4.34
N LEU A 87 7.68 -5.46 5.38
CA LEU A 87 7.83 -4.11 5.91
C LEU A 87 9.31 -3.74 5.89
N LEU A 88 9.62 -2.58 5.33
CA LEU A 88 10.95 -2.00 5.36
C LEU A 88 10.86 -0.53 5.79
N ALA A 89 11.50 -0.19 6.91
CA ALA A 89 11.65 1.18 7.38
C ALA A 89 13.13 1.52 7.45
N VAL A 90 13.58 2.46 6.60
CA VAL A 90 15.00 2.81 6.46
C VAL A 90 15.21 4.31 6.39
N ARG A 91 16.43 4.73 6.74
CA ARG A 91 16.88 6.12 6.67
C ARG A 91 18.06 6.24 5.74
N PHE A 92 18.00 7.20 4.85
CA PHE A 92 19.10 7.63 3.99
C PHE A 92 19.56 9.02 4.36
N GLY A 93 20.86 9.24 4.38
CA GLY A 93 21.44 10.51 4.80
C GLY A 93 21.48 10.70 6.33
N THR A 94 21.88 11.88 6.77
CA THR A 94 22.09 12.22 8.18
C THR A 94 21.56 13.62 8.51
N GLY A 95 21.25 13.87 9.79
CA GLY A 95 20.76 15.16 10.25
C GLY A 95 19.49 15.59 9.50
N ASP A 96 19.42 16.89 9.20
CA ASP A 96 18.25 17.50 8.55
C ASP A 96 18.10 17.09 7.06
N SER A 97 19.16 16.60 6.43
CA SER A 97 19.10 16.08 5.06
C SER A 97 18.61 14.63 4.98
N ALA A 98 18.35 13.99 6.12
CA ALA A 98 17.90 12.61 6.13
C ALA A 98 16.49 12.47 5.51
N LEU A 99 16.34 11.40 4.74
CA LEU A 99 15.09 10.96 4.16
C LEU A 99 14.75 9.57 4.68
N LEU A 100 13.60 9.44 5.31
CA LEU A 100 13.09 8.14 5.71
C LEU A 100 12.22 7.58 4.58
N LEU A 101 12.34 6.28 4.36
CA LEU A 101 11.44 5.51 3.52
C LEU A 101 10.77 4.45 4.38
N VAL A 102 9.46 4.40 4.30
CA VAL A 102 8.67 3.24 4.73
C VAL A 102 8.09 2.59 3.51
N ALA A 103 8.35 1.29 3.32
CA ALA A 103 7.81 0.49 2.25
C ALA A 103 7.04 -0.71 2.82
N VAL A 104 5.84 -0.90 2.33
CA VAL A 104 4.95 -2.03 2.64
C VAL A 104 4.66 -2.73 1.32
N ALA A 105 4.93 -4.02 1.23
CA ALA A 105 4.59 -4.81 0.05
C ALA A 105 3.86 -6.09 0.46
N SER A 106 2.92 -6.53 -0.37
CA SER A 106 2.14 -7.75 -0.15
C SER A 106 2.22 -8.63 -1.39
N GLY A 107 2.80 -9.81 -1.25
CA GLY A 107 2.92 -10.78 -2.33
C GLY A 107 1.59 -11.47 -2.64
N GLN A 108 1.42 -11.93 -3.88
CA GLN A 108 0.22 -12.62 -4.34
C GLN A 108 -0.01 -13.93 -3.58
N ARG A 109 -1.26 -14.19 -3.18
CA ARG A 109 -1.63 -15.39 -2.41
C ARG A 109 -1.32 -16.70 -3.15
N ALA A 110 -1.39 -16.69 -4.47
CA ALA A 110 -1.16 -17.89 -5.30
C ALA A 110 0.34 -18.23 -5.45
N ASP A 111 1.24 -17.30 -5.14
CA ASP A 111 2.69 -17.51 -5.29
C ASP A 111 3.27 -18.11 -3.99
N PRO A 112 3.82 -19.33 -4.01
CA PRO A 112 4.54 -19.89 -2.86
C PRO A 112 5.73 -19.04 -2.40
N GLY A 113 6.32 -18.25 -3.31
CA GLY A 113 7.41 -17.32 -3.07
C GLY A 113 6.96 -15.88 -2.73
N ALA A 114 5.67 -15.64 -2.47
CA ALA A 114 5.09 -14.32 -2.24
C ALA A 114 5.86 -13.44 -1.25
N HIS A 115 6.35 -14.02 -0.16
CA HIS A 115 7.16 -13.33 0.86
C HIS A 115 8.51 -12.86 0.32
N ARG A 116 9.13 -13.61 -0.60
CA ARG A 116 10.38 -13.23 -1.27
C ARG A 116 10.15 -12.06 -2.21
N VAL A 117 9.09 -12.16 -3.03
CA VAL A 117 8.69 -11.10 -3.99
C VAL A 117 8.43 -9.79 -3.27
N ALA A 118 7.66 -9.81 -2.19
CA ALA A 118 7.38 -8.64 -1.38
C ALA A 118 8.65 -8.01 -0.79
N ARG A 119 9.55 -8.84 -0.25
CA ARG A 119 10.82 -8.38 0.31
C ARG A 119 11.73 -7.79 -0.77
N GLU A 120 11.96 -8.51 -1.87
CA GLU A 120 12.80 -8.05 -2.98
C GLU A 120 12.30 -6.73 -3.55
N LEU A 121 10.97 -6.56 -3.68
CA LEU A 121 10.38 -5.32 -4.18
C LEU A 121 10.66 -4.14 -3.24
N CYS A 122 10.50 -4.33 -1.93
CA CYS A 122 10.86 -3.31 -0.93
C CYS A 122 12.35 -2.95 -1.01
N GLU A 123 13.24 -3.94 -1.12
CA GLU A 123 14.69 -3.75 -1.18
C GLU A 123 15.11 -2.99 -2.45
N TRP A 124 14.56 -3.34 -3.62
CA TRP A 124 14.89 -2.65 -4.88
C TRP A 124 14.41 -1.21 -4.90
N ILE A 125 13.19 -0.96 -4.39
CA ILE A 125 12.68 0.40 -4.26
C ILE A 125 13.54 1.19 -3.27
N ALA A 126 13.88 0.61 -2.12
CA ALA A 126 14.71 1.28 -1.13
C ALA A 126 16.11 1.60 -1.68
N GLY A 127 16.75 0.66 -2.38
CA GLY A 127 18.03 0.89 -3.04
C GLY A 127 17.97 2.03 -4.06
N ALA A 128 16.90 2.08 -4.85
CA ALA A 128 16.71 3.14 -5.84
C ALA A 128 16.40 4.51 -5.20
N VAL A 129 15.59 4.54 -4.14
CA VAL A 129 15.34 5.76 -3.35
C VAL A 129 16.62 6.25 -2.71
N GLY A 130 17.38 5.35 -2.06
CA GLY A 130 18.66 5.68 -1.42
C GLY A 130 19.68 6.27 -2.40
N SER A 131 19.80 5.67 -3.59
CA SER A 131 20.71 6.18 -4.65
C SER A 131 20.30 7.56 -5.19
N ASN A 132 19.05 7.98 -5.00
CA ASN A 132 18.52 9.27 -5.46
C ASN A 132 18.13 10.19 -4.27
N GLN A 133 18.55 9.87 -3.05
CA GLN A 133 18.10 10.52 -1.83
C GLN A 133 18.23 12.06 -1.88
N ALA A 134 19.40 12.57 -2.26
CA ALA A 134 19.66 14.02 -2.28
C ALA A 134 18.71 14.77 -3.23
N ARG A 135 18.48 14.21 -4.44
CA ARG A 135 17.57 14.79 -5.41
C ARG A 135 16.12 14.73 -4.95
N LEU A 136 15.69 13.58 -4.42
CA LEU A 136 14.32 13.42 -3.91
C LEU A 136 14.05 14.39 -2.76
N THR A 137 15.01 14.56 -1.84
CA THR A 137 14.90 15.53 -0.74
C THR A 137 14.75 16.96 -1.26
N GLU A 138 15.56 17.35 -2.26
CA GLU A 138 15.47 18.68 -2.89
C GLU A 138 14.11 18.88 -3.61
N ASP A 139 13.67 17.90 -4.41
CA ASP A 139 12.38 17.95 -5.08
C ASP A 139 11.19 18.04 -4.09
N ILE A 140 11.31 17.41 -2.90
CA ILE A 140 10.32 17.52 -1.83
C ILE A 140 10.32 18.93 -1.22
N HIS A 141 11.51 19.47 -0.91
CA HIS A 141 11.64 20.80 -0.29
C HIS A 141 11.17 21.91 -1.22
N THR A 142 11.42 21.79 -2.51
CA THR A 142 10.96 22.74 -3.54
C THR A 142 9.55 22.51 -4.04
N ALA A 143 8.86 21.50 -3.48
CA ALA A 143 7.52 21.07 -3.88
C ALA A 143 7.40 20.75 -5.39
N ASN A 144 8.46 20.21 -5.99
CA ASN A 144 8.51 19.84 -7.42
C ASN A 144 7.75 18.52 -7.66
N ARG A 145 6.41 18.57 -7.58
CA ARG A 145 5.53 17.40 -7.68
C ARG A 145 5.69 16.65 -8.98
N GLY A 146 5.87 17.36 -10.10
CA GLY A 146 6.02 16.74 -11.42
C GLY A 146 7.28 15.87 -11.52
N ALA A 147 8.42 16.38 -11.03
CA ALA A 147 9.68 15.63 -10.99
C ALA A 147 9.58 14.43 -10.04
N LEU A 148 8.97 14.60 -8.86
CA LEU A 148 8.73 13.53 -7.90
C LEU A 148 7.87 12.43 -8.49
N SER A 149 6.69 12.75 -9.02
CA SER A 149 5.77 11.77 -9.60
C SER A 149 6.43 10.99 -10.74
N SER A 150 7.01 11.69 -11.72
CA SER A 150 7.68 11.05 -12.86
C SER A 150 8.92 10.24 -12.44
N GLY A 151 9.68 10.74 -11.48
CA GLY A 151 10.87 10.06 -10.96
C GLY A 151 10.52 8.76 -10.23
N LEU A 152 9.55 8.83 -9.32
CA LEU A 152 9.09 7.68 -8.52
C LEU A 152 8.36 6.65 -9.40
N HIS A 153 7.59 7.08 -10.40
CA HIS A 153 6.97 6.17 -11.36
C HIS A 153 8.03 5.35 -12.11
N ARG A 154 9.02 6.01 -12.74
CA ARG A 154 10.11 5.30 -13.44
C ARG A 154 10.91 4.36 -12.54
N LEU A 155 11.08 4.72 -11.26
CA LEU A 155 11.75 3.88 -10.27
C LEU A 155 10.93 2.63 -9.99
N THR A 156 9.62 2.80 -9.80
CA THR A 156 8.67 1.71 -9.56
C THR A 156 8.60 0.77 -10.76
N ASP A 157 8.48 1.29 -11.98
CA ASP A 157 8.46 0.49 -13.21
C ASP A 157 9.72 -0.36 -13.38
N ARG A 158 10.88 0.18 -13.02
CA ARG A 158 12.14 -0.59 -13.05
C ARG A 158 12.13 -1.73 -12.03
N ALA A 159 11.58 -1.51 -10.83
CA ALA A 159 11.48 -2.55 -9.83
C ALA A 159 10.56 -3.69 -10.32
N TYR A 160 9.40 -3.37 -10.87
CA TYR A 160 8.50 -4.36 -11.48
C TYR A 160 9.11 -5.03 -12.72
N GLY A 161 9.91 -4.31 -13.51
CA GLY A 161 10.69 -4.90 -14.61
C GLY A 161 11.64 -5.98 -14.14
N ARG A 162 12.31 -5.80 -12.99
CA ARG A 162 13.16 -6.81 -12.36
C ARG A 162 12.35 -8.01 -11.87
N LEU A 163 11.17 -7.80 -11.27
CA LEU A 163 10.30 -8.91 -10.88
C LEU A 163 9.92 -9.78 -12.07
N ARG A 164 9.46 -9.15 -13.17
CA ARG A 164 9.11 -9.87 -14.40
C ARG A 164 10.27 -10.66 -14.97
N ALA A 165 11.45 -10.06 -15.01
CA ALA A 165 12.65 -10.76 -15.47
C ALA A 165 12.99 -11.95 -14.56
N GLY A 166 12.88 -11.78 -13.25
CA GLY A 166 13.09 -12.85 -12.26
C GLY A 166 12.08 -13.98 -12.40
N ALA A 167 10.81 -13.69 -12.65
CA ALA A 167 9.75 -14.66 -12.91
C ALA A 167 10.09 -15.51 -14.13
N THR A 168 10.45 -14.85 -15.25
CA THR A 168 10.83 -15.54 -16.49
C THR A 168 12.01 -16.50 -16.30
N VAL A 169 13.05 -16.09 -15.59
CA VAL A 169 14.22 -16.94 -15.27
C VAL A 169 13.82 -18.16 -14.45
N ARG A 170 12.83 -18.03 -13.57
CA ARG A 170 12.31 -19.14 -12.73
C ARG A 170 11.25 -19.98 -13.43
N GLY A 171 10.85 -19.65 -14.67
CA GLY A 171 9.78 -20.33 -15.41
C GLY A 171 8.40 -20.07 -14.85
N LEU A 172 8.21 -18.97 -14.11
CA LEU A 172 6.93 -18.54 -13.52
C LEU A 172 6.20 -17.58 -14.47
N ALA A 173 4.87 -17.58 -14.42
CA ALA A 173 4.09 -16.57 -15.13
C ALA A 173 4.29 -15.20 -14.43
N PRO A 174 4.64 -14.14 -15.15
CA PRO A 174 4.87 -12.82 -14.55
C PRO A 174 3.64 -12.25 -13.81
N ALA A 175 2.43 -12.65 -14.20
CA ALA A 175 1.20 -12.24 -13.55
C ALA A 175 1.03 -12.86 -12.16
N ASP A 176 1.54 -14.07 -11.95
CA ASP A 176 1.46 -14.77 -10.67
C ASP A 176 2.59 -14.37 -9.72
N HIS A 177 3.72 -13.91 -10.28
CA HIS A 177 4.91 -13.51 -9.53
C HIS A 177 5.00 -11.98 -9.40
N THR A 178 4.09 -11.41 -8.64
CA THR A 178 3.97 -9.96 -8.40
C THR A 178 3.57 -9.65 -6.97
N ALA A 179 3.63 -8.38 -6.60
CA ALA A 179 3.22 -7.88 -5.30
C ALA A 179 2.63 -6.47 -5.43
N SER A 180 1.72 -6.10 -4.54
CA SER A 180 1.42 -4.69 -4.30
C SER A 180 2.55 -4.03 -3.53
N VAL A 181 2.76 -2.72 -3.72
CA VAL A 181 3.73 -1.95 -2.94
C VAL A 181 3.21 -0.56 -2.65
N ARG A 182 3.47 -0.10 -1.43
CA ARG A 182 3.12 1.22 -0.94
C ARG A 182 4.29 1.81 -0.20
N CYS A 183 4.62 3.04 -0.52
CA CYS A 183 5.79 3.72 0.00
C CYS A 183 5.45 5.10 0.53
N LEU A 184 6.08 5.48 1.61
CA LEU A 184 5.99 6.80 2.21
C LEU A 184 7.39 7.39 2.39
N LEU A 185 7.63 8.56 1.81
CA LEU A 185 8.87 9.33 1.99
C LEU A 185 8.61 10.44 2.99
N LEU A 186 9.47 10.51 3.99
CA LEU A 186 9.39 11.42 5.14
C LEU A 186 10.71 12.15 5.30
N PRO A 187 10.84 13.42 4.89
CA PRO A 187 12.01 14.23 5.24
C PRO A 187 12.12 14.38 6.76
N ALA A 188 13.33 14.22 7.30
CA ALA A 188 13.59 14.39 8.72
C ALA A 188 13.73 15.86 9.14
N HIS A 189 13.88 16.78 8.18
CA HIS A 189 13.99 18.21 8.45
C HIS A 189 12.72 18.74 9.14
N PRO A 190 12.83 19.34 10.34
CA PRO A 190 11.66 19.69 11.15
C PRO A 190 10.72 20.72 10.50
N ALA A 191 11.25 21.59 9.63
CA ALA A 191 10.44 22.55 8.88
C ALA A 191 9.75 21.95 7.64
N CYS A 192 10.15 20.77 7.19
CA CYS A 192 9.55 20.10 6.03
C CYS A 192 8.44 19.16 6.47
N ARG A 193 7.20 19.56 6.26
CA ARG A 193 6.01 18.76 6.57
C ARG A 193 5.40 18.09 5.34
N THR A 194 6.08 18.12 4.20
CA THR A 194 5.63 17.41 3.00
C THR A 194 5.87 15.90 3.17
N ARG A 195 4.80 15.12 2.97
CA ARG A 195 4.81 13.66 3.00
C ARG A 195 4.45 13.16 1.62
N VAL A 196 5.28 12.29 1.07
CA VAL A 196 5.14 11.81 -0.31
C VAL A 196 4.79 10.32 -0.27
N PHE A 197 3.62 10.01 -0.76
CA PHE A 197 3.15 8.65 -0.99
C PHE A 197 3.31 8.29 -2.46
N PHE A 198 3.69 7.03 -2.72
CA PHE A 198 3.58 6.40 -4.02
C PHE A 198 3.36 4.90 -3.86
N GLY A 199 2.76 4.27 -4.87
CA GLY A 199 2.48 2.84 -4.79
C GLY A 199 1.75 2.29 -5.99
N VAL A 200 1.58 0.97 -5.99
CA VAL A 200 0.89 0.16 -6.99
C VAL A 200 0.14 -0.96 -6.28
N GLY A 201 -1.07 -1.26 -6.71
CA GLY A 201 -1.88 -2.35 -6.16
C GLY A 201 -2.66 -1.97 -4.90
N ASP A 202 -3.01 -2.97 -4.10
CA ASP A 202 -3.95 -2.85 -2.99
C ASP A 202 -3.31 -2.40 -1.68
N GLY A 203 -4.14 -1.87 -0.75
CA GLY A 203 -3.76 -1.38 0.56
C GLY A 203 -4.45 -0.05 0.90
N GLY A 204 -3.84 0.77 1.77
CA GLY A 204 -4.44 2.04 2.18
C GLY A 204 -3.44 3.12 2.56
N LEU A 205 -3.86 4.34 2.31
CA LEU A 205 -3.27 5.56 2.86
C LEU A 205 -4.37 6.34 3.56
N PHE A 206 -4.27 6.48 4.86
CA PHE A 206 -5.28 7.17 5.67
C PHE A 206 -4.65 8.29 6.47
N ARG A 207 -5.46 9.25 6.84
CA ARG A 207 -5.11 10.30 7.80
C ARG A 207 -6.16 10.36 8.90
N LEU A 208 -5.71 10.31 10.13
CA LEU A 208 -6.51 10.65 11.29
C LEU A 208 -6.26 12.12 11.62
N ARG A 209 -7.31 12.89 11.68
CA ARG A 209 -7.30 14.32 12.04
C ARG A 209 -8.56 14.66 12.81
N ASP A 210 -8.43 15.29 13.97
CA ASP A 210 -9.56 15.71 14.81
C ASP A 210 -10.50 14.51 15.10
N GLY A 211 -9.95 13.33 15.40
CA GLY A 211 -10.69 12.10 15.68
C GLY A 211 -11.33 11.42 14.47
N VAL A 212 -11.13 11.93 13.25
CA VAL A 212 -11.80 11.43 12.05
C VAL A 212 -10.80 10.84 11.05
N TRP A 213 -11.04 9.60 10.64
CA TRP A 213 -10.30 8.96 9.55
C TRP A 213 -10.71 9.52 8.19
N GLN A 214 -9.71 9.79 7.37
CA GLN A 214 -9.86 10.21 5.98
C GLN A 214 -9.07 9.25 5.11
N ASP A 215 -9.75 8.60 4.17
CA ASP A 215 -9.07 7.82 3.15
C ASP A 215 -8.42 8.79 2.15
N LEU A 216 -7.12 8.71 2.05
CA LEU A 216 -6.30 9.56 1.18
C LEU A 216 -5.83 8.81 -0.08
N GLU A 217 -6.33 7.59 -0.30
CA GLU A 217 -5.94 6.80 -1.45
C GLU A 217 -6.21 7.58 -2.74
N PRO A 218 -5.22 7.81 -3.60
CA PRO A 218 -5.45 8.47 -4.88
C PRO A 218 -6.30 7.59 -5.79
N ASP A 219 -7.33 8.15 -6.40
CA ASP A 219 -8.08 7.45 -7.43
C ASP A 219 -7.16 7.12 -8.62
N GLY A 220 -7.23 5.88 -9.09
CA GLY A 220 -6.33 5.33 -10.13
C GLY A 220 -6.40 6.00 -11.52
N GLY A 221 -7.09 7.13 -11.65
CA GLY A 221 -7.24 7.92 -12.87
C GLY A 221 -6.95 9.41 -12.71
N GLU A 222 -6.72 9.89 -11.50
CA GLU A 222 -6.37 11.31 -11.29
C GLU A 222 -4.91 11.56 -11.68
N ARG A 223 -4.71 12.03 -12.90
CA ARG A 223 -3.54 12.87 -13.19
C ARG A 223 -3.67 14.08 -12.30
N ASP A 224 -2.72 14.21 -11.38
CA ASP A 224 -2.62 15.26 -10.36
C ASP A 224 -2.91 16.65 -10.97
N THR A 225 -4.18 17.06 -11.00
CA THR A 225 -4.57 18.41 -11.34
C THR A 225 -4.19 19.26 -10.15
N VAL A 226 -3.36 20.23 -10.36
CA VAL A 226 -2.82 21.23 -9.44
C VAL A 226 -3.80 21.55 -8.32
N GLY A 227 -3.50 21.07 -7.12
CA GLY A 227 -4.41 21.16 -5.98
C GLY A 227 -4.55 22.57 -5.45
N GLY A 228 -5.74 23.09 -5.57
CA GLY A 228 -6.25 24.09 -4.64
C GLY A 228 -6.49 23.51 -3.26
N PRO A 229 -6.65 24.34 -2.22
CA PRO A 229 -6.94 23.86 -0.86
C PRO A 229 -8.23 23.06 -0.88
N VAL A 230 -8.22 21.86 -0.26
CA VAL A 230 -9.41 21.03 -0.10
C VAL A 230 -10.36 21.77 0.83
N ILE A 231 -11.37 22.43 0.27
CA ILE A 231 -12.52 22.92 1.00
C ILE A 231 -13.40 21.69 1.25
N GLY A 232 -13.60 21.35 2.52
CA GLY A 232 -14.44 20.25 2.92
C GLY A 232 -15.87 20.49 2.44
N TYR A 233 -16.40 19.59 1.62
CA TYR A 233 -17.82 19.51 1.34
C TYR A 233 -18.42 18.45 2.25
N GLY A 234 -19.40 18.92 3.03
CA GLY A 234 -20.23 18.10 3.89
C GLY A 234 -21.05 17.08 3.09
N SER A 235 -21.39 16.03 3.78
CA SER A 235 -22.23 14.92 3.39
C SER A 235 -23.43 15.32 2.50
N GLY A 236 -23.34 15.06 1.22
CA GLY A 236 -24.42 15.16 0.24
C GLY A 236 -25.10 13.81 0.06
N ARG A 237 -26.37 13.77 0.40
CA ARG A 237 -27.42 12.78 0.20
C ARG A 237 -27.34 12.10 -1.17
N PRO A 238 -27.55 10.79 -1.30
CA PRO A 238 -27.52 10.08 -2.57
C PRO A 238 -28.63 10.55 -3.53
N PRO A 239 -28.34 10.65 -4.85
CA PRO A 239 -29.35 11.05 -5.83
C PRO A 239 -30.39 9.94 -6.05
N GLY A 240 -31.65 10.34 -5.97
CA GLY A 240 -32.81 9.50 -6.17
C GLY A 240 -32.88 8.93 -7.60
N ARG A 241 -33.35 7.71 -7.64
CA ARG A 241 -33.71 6.92 -8.82
C ARG A 241 -34.65 7.71 -9.73
N ARG A 242 -34.29 7.93 -11.00
CA ARG A 242 -35.21 8.43 -12.02
C ARG A 242 -36.04 7.27 -12.61
N PRO A 243 -37.33 7.48 -12.92
CA PRO A 243 -38.13 6.44 -13.53
C PRO A 243 -37.84 6.30 -15.03
N SER A 244 -37.88 5.05 -15.47
CA SER A 244 -37.75 4.60 -16.86
C SER A 244 -38.94 5.06 -17.70
N HIS A 245 -38.67 5.76 -18.81
CA HIS A 245 -39.65 5.90 -19.90
C HIS A 245 -39.42 4.80 -20.93
N GLY A 246 -40.47 4.10 -21.25
CA GLY A 246 -40.55 3.02 -22.23
C GLY A 246 -40.47 3.51 -23.69
N PRO A 247 -40.33 2.59 -24.63
CA PRO A 247 -39.99 2.89 -26.02
C PRO A 247 -41.24 3.23 -26.85
N GLY A 248 -41.12 4.27 -27.66
CA GLY A 248 -42.08 4.60 -28.72
C GLY A 248 -41.61 4.03 -30.07
N PRO A 249 -42.56 3.79 -31.01
CA PRO A 249 -42.31 2.96 -32.17
C PRO A 249 -41.62 3.69 -33.34
N GLY A 250 -40.87 2.92 -34.12
CA GLY A 250 -40.21 3.37 -35.33
C GLY A 250 -41.14 3.52 -36.54
N PRO A 251 -40.65 4.10 -37.63
CA PRO A 251 -41.26 3.87 -38.94
C PRO A 251 -40.40 2.97 -39.86
N ASP A 252 -41.14 2.27 -40.66
CA ASP A 252 -40.84 1.23 -41.62
C ASP A 252 -40.03 1.65 -42.87
N PRO A 253 -39.56 0.69 -43.66
CA PRO A 253 -38.55 0.87 -44.71
C PRO A 253 -39.15 1.07 -46.09
N GLY A 254 -38.42 1.63 -46.99
CA GLY A 254 -38.71 1.73 -48.43
C GLY A 254 -37.49 1.37 -49.28
N PRO A 255 -37.72 0.96 -50.53
CA PRO A 255 -37.06 -0.21 -51.10
C PRO A 255 -35.97 0.07 -52.17
N ASP A 256 -35.23 -1.02 -52.43
CA ASP A 256 -34.63 -1.49 -53.69
C ASP A 256 -33.94 -0.53 -54.67
N SER A 257 -32.68 -0.80 -54.96
CA SER A 257 -32.18 -0.84 -56.33
C SER A 257 -30.90 -1.66 -56.43
N ASP A 258 -31.02 -2.73 -57.17
CA ASP A 258 -30.00 -3.67 -57.60
C ASP A 258 -29.13 -3.12 -58.75
N PRO A 259 -28.23 -3.89 -59.29
CA PRO A 259 -26.86 -3.51 -59.67
C PRO A 259 -26.68 -3.45 -61.19
N ASP A 260 -25.54 -2.96 -61.64
CA ASP A 260 -25.01 -3.42 -62.92
C ASP A 260 -23.45 -3.33 -62.99
N PRO A 261 -22.87 -4.23 -63.78
CA PRO A 261 -21.45 -4.52 -63.80
C PRO A 261 -20.73 -3.94 -65.02
N ASP A 262 -19.46 -4.09 -65.00
CA ASP A 262 -18.57 -4.21 -66.19
C ASP A 262 -17.53 -3.11 -66.36
N SER A 263 -16.32 -3.56 -66.37
CA SER A 263 -15.25 -3.31 -67.35
C SER A 263 -13.86 -3.48 -66.72
N GLY A 264 -13.18 -4.50 -67.15
CA GLY A 264 -11.77 -4.80 -66.86
C GLY A 264 -10.82 -3.95 -67.75
N PRO A 265 -9.61 -4.44 -68.04
CA PRO A 265 -8.39 -4.01 -67.37
C PRO A 265 -7.47 -3.21 -68.31
N ASP A 266 -6.55 -2.43 -67.80
CA ASP A 266 -5.35 -2.17 -68.58
C ASP A 266 -4.09 -1.81 -67.72
N SER A 267 -3.01 -2.16 -68.32
CA SER A 267 -1.65 -2.36 -67.95
C SER A 267 -0.83 -1.13 -67.62
N GLY A 268 0.24 -1.34 -66.80
CA GLY A 268 1.54 -0.71 -67.04
C GLY A 268 2.26 -0.18 -65.82
N PRO A 269 3.55 -0.49 -65.65
CA PRO A 269 4.31 -0.18 -64.43
C PRO A 269 5.11 1.10 -64.53
N GLY A 270 5.33 1.72 -63.39
CA GLY A 270 6.30 2.80 -63.23
C GLY A 270 6.64 3.05 -61.76
N PRO A 271 7.88 3.40 -61.49
CA PRO A 271 8.49 3.13 -60.18
C PRO A 271 8.52 4.33 -59.24
N ASP A 272 8.87 4.00 -58.00
CA ASP A 272 9.42 4.86 -56.96
C ASP A 272 8.48 5.89 -56.31
N SER A 273 8.14 5.58 -55.07
CA SER A 273 8.30 6.56 -53.98
C SER A 273 7.86 5.99 -52.62
N ASP A 274 8.82 5.97 -51.77
CA ASP A 274 8.73 6.18 -50.33
C ASP A 274 7.73 5.35 -49.51
N CYS A 275 8.25 4.28 -48.95
CA CYS A 275 7.75 3.62 -47.78
C CYS A 275 7.72 4.56 -46.56
N ALA A 276 6.63 5.29 -46.39
CA ALA A 276 6.26 5.78 -45.10
C ALA A 276 5.85 4.57 -44.27
N SER A 277 6.80 4.05 -43.52
CA SER A 277 6.55 3.03 -42.48
C SER A 277 5.60 3.63 -41.45
N ASP A 278 4.34 3.32 -41.60
CA ASP A 278 3.35 3.42 -40.54
C ASP A 278 3.79 2.42 -39.44
N ARG A 279 4.69 2.90 -38.56
CA ARG A 279 4.97 2.21 -37.31
C ARG A 279 3.77 2.42 -36.42
N THR A 280 2.75 1.63 -36.60
CA THR A 280 1.76 1.35 -35.56
C THR A 280 2.57 0.88 -34.37
N ALA A 281 2.71 1.73 -33.36
CA ALA A 281 3.27 1.34 -32.08
C ALA A 281 2.48 0.10 -31.60
N PRO A 282 3.14 -0.94 -31.13
CA PRO A 282 2.44 -2.09 -30.58
C PRO A 282 1.52 -1.57 -29.47
N PRO A 283 0.29 -2.08 -29.33
CA PRO A 283 -0.58 -1.69 -28.25
C PRO A 283 0.21 -1.83 -26.94
N GLU A 284 0.29 -0.73 -26.18
CA GLU A 284 0.86 -0.76 -24.85
C GLU A 284 0.07 -1.82 -24.07
N SER A 285 0.67 -2.96 -23.86
CA SER A 285 0.10 -4.03 -23.05
C SER A 285 -0.18 -3.40 -21.69
N GLU A 286 -1.43 -3.45 -21.25
CA GLU A 286 -1.84 -2.99 -19.92
C GLU A 286 -0.84 -3.53 -18.88
N PRO A 287 -0.38 -2.69 -17.95
CA PRO A 287 0.58 -3.14 -16.95
C PRO A 287 -0.04 -4.28 -16.14
N VAL A 288 0.65 -5.40 -16.06
CA VAL A 288 0.27 -6.60 -15.28
C VAL A 288 0.07 -6.28 -13.79
N HIS A 289 0.51 -5.11 -13.36
CA HIS A 289 0.31 -4.53 -12.03
C HIS A 289 -0.58 -3.29 -12.17
N GLY A 290 -1.46 -3.06 -11.23
CA GLY A 290 -2.39 -1.93 -11.22
C GLY A 290 -1.73 -0.56 -11.47
N PRO A 291 -2.52 0.51 -11.59
CA PRO A 291 -2.01 1.84 -11.90
C PRO A 291 -1.06 2.36 -10.81
N PHE A 292 -0.04 3.09 -11.23
CA PHE A 292 0.82 3.85 -10.32
C PHE A 292 0.01 4.96 -9.66
N ARG A 293 0.12 5.06 -8.35
CA ARG A 293 -0.54 6.07 -7.52
C ARG A 293 0.50 6.95 -6.86
N PHE A 294 0.23 8.24 -6.81
CA PHE A 294 1.12 9.25 -6.23
C PHE A 294 0.33 10.31 -5.49
N ARG A 295 0.82 10.70 -4.31
CA ARG A 295 0.27 11.82 -3.55
C ARG A 295 1.37 12.52 -2.78
N ALA A 296 1.42 13.85 -2.88
CA ALA A 296 2.22 14.70 -2.01
C ALA A 296 1.28 15.59 -1.19
N SER A 297 1.37 15.53 0.11
CA SER A 297 0.52 16.30 1.03
C SER A 297 1.35 16.94 2.13
N VAL A 298 0.84 18.05 2.69
CA VAL A 298 1.47 18.71 3.84
C VAL A 298 0.75 18.27 5.10
N ALA A 299 1.51 17.67 6.02
CA ALA A 299 1.01 17.27 7.32
C ALA A 299 0.85 18.49 8.24
N ARG A 300 -0.09 18.41 9.17
CA ARG A 300 -0.29 19.40 10.22
C ARG A 300 0.08 18.80 11.58
N PRO A 301 0.49 19.61 12.55
CA PRO A 301 0.60 19.13 13.93
C PRO A 301 -0.72 18.47 14.36
N GLY A 302 -0.61 17.33 15.02
CA GLY A 302 -1.76 16.51 15.43
C GLY A 302 -2.29 15.54 14.39
N ASP A 303 -1.80 15.57 13.13
CA ASP A 303 -2.14 14.53 12.17
C ASP A 303 -1.48 13.19 12.52
N THR A 304 -2.20 12.09 12.31
CA THR A 304 -1.60 10.75 12.22
C THR A 304 -1.82 10.21 10.81
N LEU A 305 -0.72 9.91 10.10
CA LEU A 305 -0.76 9.35 8.75
C LEU A 305 -0.50 7.85 8.83
N LEU A 306 -1.40 7.03 8.28
CA LEU A 306 -1.31 5.57 8.26
C LEU A 306 -1.14 5.05 6.83
N LEU A 307 -0.04 4.32 6.60
CA LEU A 307 0.22 3.50 5.43
C LEU A 307 0.01 2.04 5.81
N CYS A 308 -0.76 1.26 5.04
CA CYS A 308 -1.00 -0.13 5.40
C CYS A 308 -1.26 -1.04 4.20
N SER A 309 -1.05 -2.36 4.41
CA SER A 309 -1.46 -3.41 3.48
C SER A 309 -2.99 -3.56 3.44
N ALA A 310 -3.48 -4.31 2.45
CA ALA A 310 -4.91 -4.61 2.28
C ALA A 310 -5.50 -5.26 3.55
N GLY A 311 -4.77 -6.15 4.21
CA GLY A 311 -5.24 -6.84 5.42
C GLY A 311 -5.56 -5.94 6.62
N LEU A 312 -5.10 -4.66 6.60
CA LEU A 312 -5.57 -3.66 7.56
C LEU A 312 -6.45 -2.59 6.89
N ALA A 313 -6.21 -2.26 5.63
CA ALA A 313 -7.00 -1.23 4.94
C ALA A 313 -8.46 -1.65 4.75
N GLU A 314 -8.70 -2.91 4.39
CA GLU A 314 -10.04 -3.43 4.18
C GLU A 314 -10.89 -3.42 5.45
N PRO A 315 -10.44 -4.00 6.60
CA PRO A 315 -11.21 -3.91 7.83
C PRO A 315 -11.36 -2.47 8.35
N LEU A 316 -10.39 -1.58 8.13
CA LEU A 316 -10.51 -0.18 8.52
C LEU A 316 -11.60 0.56 7.72
N ARG A 317 -11.84 0.15 6.45
CA ARG A 317 -12.93 0.67 5.62
C ARG A 317 -14.27 0.00 5.90
N GLY A 318 -14.25 -1.29 6.22
CA GLY A 318 -15.45 -2.13 6.31
C GLY A 318 -16.04 -2.24 7.72
N GLU A 319 -15.24 -2.00 8.78
CA GLU A 319 -15.67 -2.19 10.17
C GLU A 319 -15.49 -0.89 10.96
N ALA A 320 -16.59 -0.19 11.18
CA ALA A 320 -16.58 1.10 11.89
C ALA A 320 -16.00 0.99 13.30
N ALA A 321 -16.27 -0.12 14.00
CA ALA A 321 -15.76 -0.34 15.36
C ALA A 321 -14.23 -0.42 15.42
N LEU A 322 -13.56 -0.88 14.35
CA LEU A 322 -12.10 -0.82 14.27
C LEU A 322 -11.61 0.61 14.05
N ALA A 323 -12.25 1.33 13.14
CA ALA A 323 -11.90 2.72 12.85
C ALA A 323 -12.05 3.60 14.10
N ASP A 324 -13.17 3.48 14.81
CA ASP A 324 -13.48 4.23 16.04
C ASP A 324 -12.45 3.89 17.14
N ARG A 325 -12.17 2.59 17.34
CA ARG A 325 -11.19 2.14 18.33
C ARG A 325 -9.79 2.69 18.06
N LEU A 326 -9.34 2.64 16.82
CA LEU A 326 -8.02 3.17 16.45
C LEU A 326 -8.00 4.69 16.53
N ALA A 327 -9.08 5.39 16.16
CA ALA A 327 -9.20 6.84 16.31
C ALA A 327 -9.08 7.25 17.77
N GLU A 328 -9.85 6.63 18.68
CA GLU A 328 -9.81 6.91 20.12
C GLU A 328 -8.39 6.74 20.72
N ARG A 329 -7.64 5.75 20.23
CA ARG A 329 -6.32 5.42 20.78
C ARG A 329 -5.17 6.18 20.14
N TRP A 330 -5.34 6.65 18.91
CA TRP A 330 -4.28 7.28 18.12
C TRP A 330 -4.46 8.79 17.92
N ASP A 331 -5.64 9.33 18.18
CA ASP A 331 -5.89 10.78 18.20
C ASP A 331 -5.39 11.38 19.52
N THR A 332 -4.09 11.30 19.73
CA THR A 332 -3.40 11.73 20.94
C THR A 332 -2.15 12.53 20.56
N ALA A 333 -1.74 13.45 21.43
CA ALA A 333 -0.56 14.27 21.23
C ALA A 333 0.75 13.45 21.16
N GLU A 334 0.74 12.25 21.74
CA GLU A 334 1.91 11.36 21.77
C GLU A 334 1.56 10.02 21.10
N ALA A 335 2.48 9.55 20.23
CA ALA A 335 2.36 8.23 19.65
C ALA A 335 2.32 7.13 20.73
N PRO A 336 1.53 6.05 20.54
CA PRO A 336 1.54 4.93 21.46
C PRO A 336 2.93 4.29 21.54
N GLY A 337 3.22 3.64 22.67
CA GLY A 337 4.42 2.79 22.80
C GLY A 337 4.36 1.63 21.80
N LEU A 338 5.53 1.05 21.47
CA LEU A 338 5.64 -0.03 20.48
C LEU A 338 4.70 -1.21 20.77
N ALA A 339 4.63 -1.65 22.05
CA ALA A 339 3.75 -2.76 22.44
C ALA A 339 2.26 -2.41 22.29
N ALA A 340 1.88 -1.16 22.60
CA ALA A 340 0.50 -0.70 22.45
C ALA A 340 0.11 -0.60 20.97
N PHE A 341 0.99 -0.07 20.12
CA PHE A 341 0.79 -0.02 18.67
C PHE A 341 0.64 -1.42 18.07
N LEU A 342 1.48 -2.37 18.51
CA LEU A 342 1.38 -3.77 18.07
C LEU A 342 0.02 -4.37 18.47
N ALA A 343 -0.41 -4.16 19.71
CA ALA A 343 -1.72 -4.64 20.19
C ALA A 343 -2.88 -4.04 19.39
N ASP A 344 -2.78 -2.78 19.00
CA ASP A 344 -3.78 -2.10 18.16
C ASP A 344 -3.83 -2.71 16.74
N ALA A 345 -2.66 -2.94 16.13
CA ALA A 345 -2.56 -3.56 14.81
C ALA A 345 -3.05 -5.02 14.80
N GLN A 346 -2.96 -5.71 15.95
CA GLN A 346 -3.46 -7.09 16.13
C GLN A 346 -4.96 -7.18 16.37
N THR A 347 -5.68 -6.08 16.55
CA THR A 347 -7.11 -6.10 16.85
C THR A 347 -7.86 -6.94 15.80
N GLY A 348 -8.47 -8.03 16.22
CA GLY A 348 -9.20 -8.96 15.36
C GLY A 348 -10.48 -8.33 14.83
N VAL A 349 -10.85 -8.71 13.61
CA VAL A 349 -12.14 -8.34 12.98
C VAL A 349 -12.66 -9.56 12.25
N LYS A 350 -13.93 -9.92 12.48
CA LYS A 350 -14.53 -11.08 11.82
C LYS A 350 -14.49 -10.94 10.29
N GLY A 351 -14.08 -11.99 9.60
CA GLY A 351 -13.98 -12.02 8.14
C GLY A 351 -12.65 -11.50 7.58
N TYR A 352 -11.78 -10.91 8.41
CA TYR A 352 -10.50 -10.35 8.00
C TYR A 352 -9.35 -11.05 8.74
N ALA A 353 -8.75 -12.02 8.08
CA ALA A 353 -7.73 -12.88 8.68
C ALA A 353 -6.40 -12.90 7.91
N ASP A 354 -6.20 -11.95 6.98
CA ASP A 354 -4.97 -11.83 6.19
C ASP A 354 -3.83 -11.16 6.98
N ASP A 355 -2.62 -11.25 6.42
CA ASP A 355 -1.44 -10.57 6.95
C ASP A 355 -1.72 -9.07 7.05
N ARG A 356 -1.26 -8.45 8.14
CA ARG A 356 -1.49 -7.04 8.42
C ARG A 356 -0.18 -6.31 8.57
N THR A 357 0.01 -5.29 7.75
CA THR A 357 1.14 -4.39 7.88
C THR A 357 0.64 -2.97 8.01
N ALA A 358 1.11 -2.28 9.04
CA ALA A 358 0.77 -0.91 9.37
C ALA A 358 2.03 -0.10 9.63
N ALA A 359 2.09 1.11 9.09
CA ALA A 359 3.10 2.10 9.44
C ALA A 359 2.40 3.44 9.66
N ALA A 360 2.43 3.92 10.89
CA ALA A 360 1.79 5.16 11.28
C ALA A 360 2.81 6.21 11.70
N VAL A 361 2.55 7.45 11.30
CA VAL A 361 3.41 8.62 11.56
C VAL A 361 2.60 9.68 12.27
N TRP A 362 2.96 9.99 13.51
CA TRP A 362 2.41 11.08 14.30
C TRP A 362 3.20 12.35 14.06
N GLU A 363 2.51 13.45 13.79
CA GLU A 363 3.09 14.77 13.53
C GLU A 363 2.91 15.66 14.77
N ALA A 364 4.02 16.04 15.42
CA ALA A 364 4.00 16.92 16.58
C ALA A 364 4.08 18.41 16.20
#